data_5ce95f28e644bc3e9daf03d8e5c1af80
#
_entry.id   5ce95f28e644bc3e9daf03d8e5c1af80
#
_cell.length_a   1.000
_cell.length_b   1.000
_cell.length_c   1.000
_cell.angle_alpha   90.00
_cell.angle_beta   90.00
_cell.angle_gamma   90.00
#
_symmetry.space_group_name_H-M   'P 1'
#
loop_
_entity.id
_entity.type
_entity.pdbx_description
1 polymer ?
#
loop_
_entity_poly.entity_id
_entity_poly.type
_entity_poly.pdbx_seq_one_letter_code
_entity_poly.pdbx_strand_id
1 'polypeptide(L)'
;MKKILWISTCCVHDLASESMLQVRNMIASLADRSASLVCLSSTIRSNNDPNSLHPAARELITHSANKFQFADDRVQYIYTITGQHPLASMTTLEQSQFYNEMTPIICGFKPDVVITSSSDIVSMACLNLAKHLDIPTVFVLLEPPAREFNFADVDLIVSSSESLTNDYVIAHGKKALQVGPFVCPNGPIMGAYLQAKHQHMQALRQMQEQEQKQEQLSHLQSKASIDWGSLPFPNVAQCSLVLMVSPNVEHGLGIFLSMVQTCSQDPLFQNYEFAVLETEENQFLLNINSYTNKQQELNVFTQETISKVKVFGMGHDINDLLAKSRVLIMPTLSLVSNSSLGLQSLSHGVPIITTSQNILKEQLKDAATYVDVDQELIDNLYLAPEPKQVSPWVEALKNELLNDFDHNRIWLALEHSDFIGSCRRLALGLKPLLAKRAGDNPQLLRLGTFSLRAIIQSEIEAQKREAQRVANLATESQTLDEDNKELSKAMDTSSYNSLTNKRKQAYSTQAPNSLSAL
;
A
#
# COMPACT_ATOMS: atom_id res chain seq x y z
N MET A 1 21.73 18.60 -14.21
CA MET A 1 21.10 17.39 -13.66
C MET A 1 19.96 17.85 -12.77
N LYS A 2 18.77 17.27 -12.90
CA LYS A 2 17.61 17.65 -12.08
C LYS A 2 17.74 17.05 -10.69
N LYS A 3 17.26 17.79 -9.68
CA LYS A 3 17.40 17.44 -8.27
C LYS A 3 16.02 17.14 -7.68
N ILE A 4 15.81 15.93 -7.21
CA ILE A 4 14.55 15.45 -6.65
C ILE A 4 14.75 15.12 -5.16
N LEU A 5 13.94 15.69 -4.29
CA LEU A 5 13.85 15.30 -2.89
C LEU A 5 12.62 14.43 -2.71
N TRP A 6 12.83 13.17 -2.35
CA TRP A 6 11.75 12.26 -1.95
C TRP A 6 11.64 12.24 -0.43
N ILE A 7 10.42 12.34 0.09
CA ILE A 7 10.15 12.31 1.53
C ILE A 7 9.25 11.10 1.81
N SER A 8 9.62 10.29 2.80
CA SER A 8 8.82 9.17 3.30
C SER A 8 8.97 9.07 4.81
N THR A 9 7.88 9.21 5.54
CA THR A 9 7.85 9.00 7.00
C THR A 9 7.97 7.52 7.38
N CYS A 10 7.65 6.60 6.46
CA CYS A 10 7.93 5.17 6.62
C CYS A 10 9.28 4.82 6.00
N CYS A 11 9.90 3.75 6.51
CA CYS A 11 11.16 3.23 6.02
C CYS A 11 11.00 2.73 4.58
N VAL A 12 11.64 3.40 3.61
CA VAL A 12 11.56 2.95 2.20
C VAL A 12 12.22 1.59 1.96
N HIS A 13 13.04 1.09 2.90
CA HIS A 13 13.62 -0.26 2.87
C HIS A 13 12.87 -1.27 3.75
N ASP A 14 11.62 -0.98 4.10
CA ASP A 14 10.70 -1.96 4.68
C ASP A 14 10.25 -2.94 3.58
N LEU A 15 10.63 -4.21 3.74
CA LEU A 15 10.34 -5.26 2.76
C LEU A 15 8.91 -5.79 2.86
N ALA A 16 8.25 -5.57 4.00
CA ALA A 16 6.88 -6.01 4.23
C ALA A 16 5.84 -5.03 3.64
N SER A 17 6.25 -3.80 3.30
CA SER A 17 5.35 -2.80 2.76
C SER A 17 5.34 -2.81 1.23
N GLU A 18 4.20 -3.13 0.64
CA GLU A 18 3.99 -3.05 -0.80
C GLU A 18 4.09 -1.62 -1.33
N SER A 19 3.59 -0.63 -0.59
CA SER A 19 3.70 0.78 -0.95
C SER A 19 5.17 1.22 -0.99
N MET A 20 5.98 0.78 -0.02
CA MET A 20 7.41 1.09 0.00
C MET A 20 8.18 0.37 -1.10
N LEU A 21 7.77 -0.82 -1.50
CA LEU A 21 8.32 -1.47 -2.69
C LEU A 21 8.08 -0.62 -3.95
N GLN A 22 6.88 -0.11 -4.14
CA GLN A 22 6.58 0.79 -5.27
C GLN A 22 7.38 2.09 -5.18
N VAL A 23 7.53 2.68 -3.99
CA VAL A 23 8.35 3.88 -3.76
C VAL A 23 9.80 3.63 -4.17
N ARG A 24 10.42 2.51 -3.75
CA ARG A 24 11.79 2.15 -4.18
C ARG A 24 11.90 2.04 -5.69
N ASN A 25 10.95 1.38 -6.33
CA ASN A 25 10.93 1.22 -7.78
C ASN A 25 10.82 2.56 -8.51
N MET A 26 10.00 3.50 -8.00
CA MET A 26 9.92 4.86 -8.54
C MET A 26 11.22 5.63 -8.35
N ILE A 27 11.81 5.58 -7.15
CA ILE A 27 13.08 6.24 -6.83
C ILE A 27 14.19 5.74 -7.77
N ALA A 28 14.35 4.41 -7.89
CA ALA A 28 15.32 3.80 -8.79
C ALA A 28 15.11 4.23 -10.26
N SER A 29 13.86 4.19 -10.73
CA SER A 29 13.51 4.62 -12.09
C SER A 29 13.83 6.08 -12.38
N LEU A 30 13.65 6.99 -11.41
CA LEU A 30 13.96 8.41 -11.55
C LEU A 30 15.49 8.64 -11.52
N ALA A 31 16.22 7.90 -10.69
CA ALA A 31 17.68 7.95 -10.62
C ALA A 31 18.34 7.49 -11.94
N ASP A 32 17.84 6.42 -12.54
CA ASP A 32 18.31 5.91 -13.84
C ASP A 32 18.15 6.91 -14.99
N ARG A 33 17.19 7.83 -14.88
CA ARG A 33 16.94 8.89 -15.87
C ARG A 33 17.79 10.14 -15.67
N SER A 34 18.93 10.01 -15.00
CA SER A 34 19.91 11.10 -14.79
C SER A 34 19.42 12.23 -13.86
N ALA A 35 18.46 11.93 -12.96
CA ALA A 35 18.18 12.80 -11.83
C ALA A 35 19.18 12.56 -10.69
N SER A 36 19.50 13.61 -9.93
CA SER A 36 20.13 13.50 -8.62
C SER A 36 19.01 13.40 -7.60
N LEU A 37 18.99 12.34 -6.81
CA LEU A 37 17.90 12.06 -5.90
C LEU A 37 18.41 11.94 -4.47
N VAL A 38 17.76 12.67 -3.57
CA VAL A 38 17.90 12.51 -2.12
C VAL A 38 16.57 11.97 -1.59
N CYS A 39 16.64 10.91 -0.82
CA CYS A 39 15.48 10.35 -0.12
C CYS A 39 15.65 10.57 1.38
N LEU A 40 14.78 11.39 1.97
CA LEU A 40 14.64 11.52 3.42
C LEU A 40 13.59 10.51 3.90
N SER A 41 14.00 9.61 4.78
CA SER A 41 13.15 8.56 5.32
C SER A 41 13.33 8.43 6.83
N SER A 42 12.44 7.69 7.50
CA SER A 42 12.64 7.28 8.89
C SER A 42 12.80 5.76 9.01
N THR A 43 12.98 5.27 10.21
CA THR A 43 13.05 3.82 10.49
C THR A 43 11.71 3.22 10.92
N ILE A 44 10.62 3.97 10.79
CA ILE A 44 9.25 3.51 11.04
C ILE A 44 8.89 2.40 10.06
N ARG A 45 8.23 1.36 10.56
CA ARG A 45 7.85 0.16 9.80
C ARG A 45 6.34 0.09 9.59
N SER A 46 5.94 -0.66 8.58
CA SER A 46 4.53 -0.98 8.33
C SER A 46 3.94 -1.93 9.39
N ASN A 47 4.79 -2.79 9.97
CA ASN A 47 4.43 -3.76 10.99
C ASN A 47 5.45 -3.77 12.15
N ASN A 48 5.21 -4.60 13.15
CA ASN A 48 6.11 -4.73 14.31
C ASN A 48 7.27 -5.72 14.11
N ASP A 49 7.38 -6.36 12.94
CA ASP A 49 8.45 -7.32 12.68
C ASP A 49 9.81 -6.64 12.43
N PRO A 50 10.82 -6.83 13.30
CA PRO A 50 12.15 -6.27 13.09
C PRO A 50 12.84 -6.82 11.83
N ASN A 51 12.41 -7.97 11.32
CA ASN A 51 12.97 -8.58 10.12
C ASN A 51 12.40 -7.99 8.83
N SER A 52 11.36 -7.19 8.91
CA SER A 52 10.80 -6.51 7.74
C SER A 52 11.76 -5.52 7.09
N LEU A 53 12.75 -5.03 7.82
CA LEU A 53 13.76 -4.12 7.27
C LEU A 53 14.84 -4.89 6.50
N HIS A 54 15.26 -4.30 5.37
CA HIS A 54 16.40 -4.81 4.63
C HIS A 54 17.63 -4.99 5.53
N PRO A 55 18.39 -6.12 5.45
CA PRO A 55 19.49 -6.43 6.36
C PRO A 55 20.53 -5.30 6.51
N ALA A 56 20.92 -4.65 5.39
CA ALA A 56 21.85 -3.53 5.41
C ALA A 56 21.30 -2.31 6.18
N ALA A 57 20.00 -2.03 6.10
CA ALA A 57 19.38 -0.97 6.88
C ALA A 57 19.37 -1.30 8.38
N ARG A 58 19.10 -2.56 8.75
CA ARG A 58 19.17 -3.02 10.16
C ARG A 58 20.54 -2.85 10.76
N GLU A 59 21.59 -3.21 10.02
CA GLU A 59 22.97 -3.05 10.46
C GLU A 59 23.31 -1.58 10.74
N LEU A 60 22.96 -0.69 9.81
CA LEU A 60 23.19 0.75 9.96
C LEU A 60 22.42 1.35 11.14
N ILE A 61 21.18 0.93 11.39
CA ILE A 61 20.38 1.36 12.54
C ILE A 61 21.07 0.99 13.84
N THR A 62 21.60 -0.24 13.94
CA THR A 62 22.27 -0.74 15.17
C THR A 62 23.51 0.08 15.53
N HIS A 63 24.21 0.63 14.54
CA HIS A 63 25.47 1.37 14.72
C HIS A 63 25.32 2.89 14.73
N SER A 64 24.11 3.42 14.61
CA SER A 64 23.86 4.86 14.50
C SER A 64 23.01 5.35 15.69
N ALA A 65 23.26 6.60 16.14
CA ALA A 65 22.55 7.14 17.31
C ALA A 65 21.23 7.84 16.92
N ASN A 66 21.27 8.81 16.00
CA ASN A 66 20.12 9.65 15.66
C ASN A 66 19.75 9.60 14.18
N LYS A 67 20.75 9.45 13.32
CA LYS A 67 20.58 9.37 11.87
C LYS A 67 21.71 8.61 11.22
N PHE A 68 21.45 8.05 10.07
CA PHE A 68 22.47 7.48 9.20
C PHE A 68 22.18 7.87 7.75
N GLN A 69 23.18 7.74 6.92
CA GLN A 69 23.06 7.98 5.49
C GLN A 69 23.91 6.97 4.72
N PHE A 70 23.43 6.62 3.55
CA PHE A 70 24.20 5.83 2.59
C PHE A 70 23.80 6.22 1.18
N ALA A 71 24.64 5.88 0.22
CA ALA A 71 24.36 6.06 -1.19
C ALA A 71 24.18 4.70 -1.85
N ASP A 72 23.16 4.59 -2.67
CA ASP A 72 22.93 3.47 -3.57
C ASP A 72 22.79 4.03 -4.98
N ASP A 73 23.71 3.68 -5.87
CA ASP A 73 23.87 4.26 -7.20
C ASP A 73 23.87 5.80 -7.18
N ARG A 74 22.78 6.40 -7.65
CA ARG A 74 22.58 7.87 -7.76
C ARG A 74 21.66 8.44 -6.71
N VAL A 75 21.23 7.60 -5.75
CA VAL A 75 20.31 7.98 -4.68
C VAL A 75 21.09 8.12 -3.39
N GLN A 76 20.95 9.25 -2.73
CA GLN A 76 21.42 9.43 -1.37
C GLN A 76 20.25 9.24 -0.42
N TYR A 77 20.30 8.21 0.40
CA TYR A 77 19.33 7.95 1.46
C TYR A 77 19.79 8.58 2.76
N ILE A 78 18.90 9.33 3.40
CA ILE A 78 19.10 9.93 4.73
C ILE A 78 17.98 9.42 5.61
N TYR A 79 18.34 8.76 6.70
CA TYR A 79 17.40 8.20 7.65
C TYR A 79 17.48 8.92 8.99
N THR A 80 16.32 9.34 9.49
CA THR A 80 16.15 9.67 10.90
C THR A 80 15.83 8.39 11.66
N ILE A 81 16.57 8.12 12.73
CA ILE A 81 16.30 6.97 13.59
C ILE A 81 15.16 7.35 14.53
N THR A 82 14.04 6.67 14.32
CA THR A 82 12.84 6.72 15.14
C THR A 82 12.65 5.35 15.82
N GLY A 83 11.66 5.21 16.68
CA GLY A 83 11.26 3.89 17.17
C GLY A 83 10.93 2.97 15.99
N GLN A 84 11.30 1.70 16.12
CA GLN A 84 10.96 0.70 15.11
C GLN A 84 9.53 0.18 15.37
N HIS A 85 8.54 1.05 15.16
CA HIS A 85 7.13 0.83 15.42
C HIS A 85 6.29 1.34 14.24
N PRO A 86 5.00 1.01 14.15
CA PRO A 86 4.11 1.53 13.12
C PRO A 86 3.97 3.06 13.16
N LEU A 87 3.65 3.66 12.01
CA LEU A 87 3.50 5.11 11.84
C LEU A 87 2.50 5.74 12.83
N ALA A 88 1.40 5.04 13.11
CA ALA A 88 0.38 5.50 14.06
C ALA A 88 0.92 5.72 15.49
N SER A 89 2.05 5.11 15.83
CA SER A 89 2.72 5.24 17.13
C SER A 89 3.84 6.28 17.15
N MET A 90 4.06 7.00 16.04
CA MET A 90 5.12 8.02 15.93
C MET A 90 4.91 9.15 16.94
N THR A 91 5.89 9.32 17.81
CA THR A 91 5.84 10.36 18.86
C THR A 91 6.05 11.76 18.29
N THR A 92 5.56 12.79 18.98
CA THR A 92 5.77 14.20 18.59
C THR A 92 7.26 14.57 18.50
N LEU A 93 8.10 13.95 19.34
CA LEU A 93 9.57 14.16 19.27
C LEU A 93 10.15 13.63 17.97
N GLU A 94 9.79 12.42 17.58
CA GLU A 94 10.23 11.81 16.33
C GLU A 94 9.72 12.58 15.12
N GLN A 95 8.47 13.03 15.15
CA GLN A 95 7.90 13.91 14.13
C GLN A 95 8.72 15.19 13.97
N SER A 96 9.07 15.84 15.08
CA SER A 96 9.89 17.05 15.08
C SER A 96 11.32 16.78 14.58
N GLN A 97 11.92 15.67 14.96
CA GLN A 97 13.24 15.28 14.50
C GLN A 97 13.26 15.07 12.97
N PHE A 98 12.27 14.35 12.44
CA PHE A 98 12.13 14.12 11.00
C PHE A 98 11.97 15.44 10.24
N TYR A 99 11.06 16.31 10.68
CA TYR A 99 10.80 17.60 10.05
C TYR A 99 12.03 18.51 10.06
N ASN A 100 12.78 18.53 11.17
CA ASN A 100 13.96 19.36 11.32
C ASN A 100 15.11 18.95 10.38
N GLU A 101 15.17 17.69 9.93
CA GLU A 101 16.16 17.26 8.93
C GLU A 101 15.84 17.79 7.51
N MET A 102 14.59 18.13 7.22
CA MET A 102 14.19 18.63 5.90
C MET A 102 14.85 19.96 5.55
N THR A 103 14.91 20.90 6.50
CA THR A 103 15.45 22.25 6.23
C THR A 103 16.92 22.23 5.77
N PRO A 104 17.87 21.57 6.45
CA PRO A 104 19.25 21.50 5.99
C PRO A 104 19.39 20.78 4.65
N ILE A 105 18.52 19.78 4.37
CA ILE A 105 18.52 19.11 3.07
C ILE A 105 18.09 20.07 1.97
N ILE A 106 16.99 20.81 2.15
CA ILE A 106 16.53 21.81 1.17
C ILE A 106 17.62 22.87 0.93
N CYS A 107 18.23 23.40 1.99
CA CYS A 107 19.27 24.43 1.89
C CYS A 107 20.53 23.92 1.17
N GLY A 108 20.98 22.71 1.48
CA GLY A 108 22.19 22.11 0.91
C GLY A 108 21.99 21.54 -0.48
N PHE A 109 20.93 20.75 -0.64
CA PHE A 109 20.65 20.05 -1.89
C PHE A 109 19.96 20.94 -2.94
N LYS A 110 19.08 21.85 -2.52
CA LYS A 110 18.28 22.76 -3.37
C LYS A 110 17.49 21.97 -4.42
N PRO A 111 16.47 21.21 -4.01
CA PRO A 111 15.70 20.38 -4.93
C PRO A 111 14.89 21.21 -5.93
N ASP A 112 14.74 20.69 -7.15
CA ASP A 112 13.85 21.24 -8.18
C ASP A 112 12.38 20.82 -7.94
N VAL A 113 12.16 19.74 -7.17
CA VAL A 113 10.83 19.21 -6.82
C VAL A 113 10.91 18.40 -5.53
N VAL A 114 9.86 18.45 -4.72
CA VAL A 114 9.65 17.59 -3.55
C VAL A 114 8.54 16.59 -3.86
N ILE A 115 8.79 15.32 -3.61
CA ILE A 115 7.83 14.23 -3.85
C ILE A 115 7.59 13.47 -2.55
N THR A 116 6.33 13.11 -2.26
CA THR A 116 5.97 12.19 -1.18
C THR A 116 4.83 11.28 -1.59
N SER A 117 4.75 10.10 -0.98
CA SER A 117 3.59 9.22 -1.00
C SER A 117 2.91 9.13 0.37
N SER A 118 3.48 9.75 1.38
CA SER A 118 2.94 9.73 2.75
C SER A 118 2.00 10.90 2.97
N SER A 119 0.85 10.63 3.61
CA SER A 119 -0.23 11.61 3.86
C SER A 119 -0.38 11.98 5.34
N ASP A 120 0.57 11.56 6.18
CA ASP A 120 0.59 11.91 7.60
C ASP A 120 0.91 13.40 7.85
N ILE A 121 0.71 13.83 9.10
CA ILE A 121 0.85 15.24 9.49
C ILE A 121 2.26 15.81 9.23
N VAL A 122 3.30 14.99 9.37
CA VAL A 122 4.69 15.41 9.14
C VAL A 122 4.93 15.61 7.64
N SER A 123 4.45 14.69 6.82
CA SER A 123 4.51 14.80 5.36
C SER A 123 3.76 16.02 4.86
N MET A 124 2.57 16.32 5.42
CA MET A 124 1.84 17.56 5.13
C MET A 124 2.63 18.81 5.50
N ALA A 125 3.29 18.83 6.66
CA ALA A 125 4.14 19.95 7.08
C ALA A 125 5.34 20.13 6.14
N CYS A 126 5.94 19.03 5.67
CA CYS A 126 7.03 19.06 4.70
C CYS A 126 6.59 19.62 3.34
N LEU A 127 5.41 19.24 2.83
CA LEU A 127 4.84 19.79 1.61
C LEU A 127 4.56 21.29 1.76
N ASN A 128 4.00 21.70 2.89
CA ASN A 128 3.74 23.11 3.19
C ASN A 128 5.02 23.93 3.19
N LEU A 129 6.10 23.43 3.83
CA LEU A 129 7.41 24.09 3.80
C LEU A 129 7.93 24.21 2.37
N ALA A 130 7.87 23.16 1.57
CA ALA A 130 8.31 23.19 0.17
C ALA A 130 7.52 24.26 -0.62
N LYS A 131 6.21 24.29 -0.43
CA LYS A 131 5.31 25.27 -1.07
C LYS A 131 5.64 26.71 -0.70
N HIS A 132 5.93 26.99 0.58
CA HIS A 132 6.36 28.32 1.03
C HIS A 132 7.70 28.76 0.45
N LEU A 133 8.50 27.82 -0.01
CA LEU A 133 9.80 28.07 -0.66
C LEU A 133 9.69 28.07 -2.19
N ASP A 134 8.49 28.10 -2.76
CA ASP A 134 8.22 28.01 -4.20
C ASP A 134 8.85 26.77 -4.88
N ILE A 135 9.00 25.67 -4.13
CA ILE A 135 9.45 24.40 -4.67
C ILE A 135 8.22 23.61 -5.08
N PRO A 136 8.12 23.16 -6.33
CA PRO A 136 7.01 22.31 -6.78
C PRO A 136 6.86 21.04 -5.93
N THR A 137 5.64 20.68 -5.62
CA THR A 137 5.28 19.55 -4.78
C THR A 137 4.50 18.50 -5.55
N VAL A 138 4.81 17.23 -5.30
CA VAL A 138 4.14 16.08 -5.93
C VAL A 138 3.72 15.10 -4.87
N PHE A 139 2.46 14.71 -4.91
CA PHE A 139 1.95 13.62 -4.10
C PHE A 139 1.69 12.39 -4.96
N VAL A 140 2.20 11.24 -4.53
CA VAL A 140 1.99 9.95 -5.21
C VAL A 140 0.99 9.13 -4.42
N LEU A 141 -0.19 8.96 -4.97
CA LEU A 141 -1.29 8.20 -4.40
C LEU A 141 -1.08 6.71 -4.68
N LEU A 142 -0.59 5.98 -3.70
CA LEU A 142 -0.36 4.53 -3.74
C LEU A 142 -1.35 3.76 -2.87
N GLU A 143 -1.90 4.42 -1.86
CA GLU A 143 -2.82 3.86 -0.87
C GLU A 143 -3.81 4.94 -0.42
N PRO A 144 -4.91 4.59 0.27
CA PRO A 144 -5.82 5.56 0.83
C PRO A 144 -5.07 6.60 1.69
N PRO A 145 -5.21 7.90 1.39
CA PRO A 145 -4.53 8.92 2.17
C PRO A 145 -5.18 9.08 3.56
N ALA A 146 -4.45 9.66 4.51
CA ALA A 146 -5.01 10.03 5.81
C ALA A 146 -6.25 10.92 5.62
N ARG A 147 -7.24 10.75 6.49
CA ARG A 147 -8.56 11.39 6.37
C ARG A 147 -8.49 12.92 6.29
N GLU A 148 -7.51 13.50 6.97
CA GLU A 148 -7.30 14.94 7.05
C GLU A 148 -6.52 15.50 5.85
N PHE A 149 -5.99 14.65 4.98
CA PHE A 149 -5.18 15.06 3.83
C PHE A 149 -6.06 15.64 2.73
N ASN A 150 -5.88 16.91 2.40
CA ASN A 150 -6.75 17.66 1.47
C ASN A 150 -6.09 18.07 0.16
N PHE A 151 -4.85 17.67 -0.09
CA PHE A 151 -4.05 18.02 -1.27
C PHE A 151 -3.82 19.54 -1.49
N ALA A 152 -3.98 20.38 -0.46
CA ALA A 152 -3.88 21.84 -0.60
C ALA A 152 -2.50 22.31 -1.09
N ASP A 153 -1.44 21.70 -0.54
CA ASP A 153 -0.04 22.04 -0.84
C ASP A 153 0.57 21.16 -1.94
N VAL A 154 -0.27 20.55 -2.80
CA VAL A 154 0.17 19.65 -3.86
C VAL A 154 -0.05 20.31 -5.23
N ASP A 155 1.03 20.41 -6.03
CA ASP A 155 0.98 20.94 -7.39
C ASP A 155 0.62 19.86 -8.43
N LEU A 156 1.07 18.62 -8.20
CA LEU A 156 0.77 17.47 -9.06
C LEU A 156 0.42 16.26 -8.20
N ILE A 157 -0.72 15.68 -8.46
CA ILE A 157 -1.10 14.37 -7.91
C ILE A 157 -0.82 13.32 -8.98
N VAL A 158 -0.07 12.28 -8.60
CA VAL A 158 0.23 11.12 -9.43
C VAL A 158 -0.49 9.93 -8.80
N SER A 159 -1.19 9.13 -9.58
CA SER A 159 -1.90 7.96 -9.07
C SER A 159 -1.48 6.68 -9.80
N SER A 160 -1.32 5.62 -9.04
CA SER A 160 -1.08 4.28 -9.56
C SER A 160 -2.36 3.58 -10.03
N SER A 161 -3.54 4.08 -9.65
CA SER A 161 -4.84 3.46 -9.88
C SER A 161 -5.93 4.50 -10.16
N GLU A 162 -6.79 4.20 -11.12
CA GLU A 162 -8.00 4.99 -11.40
C GLU A 162 -9.00 4.89 -10.26
N SER A 163 -9.14 3.71 -9.66
CA SER A 163 -9.99 3.46 -8.50
C SER A 163 -9.63 4.38 -7.35
N LEU A 164 -8.35 4.41 -6.93
CA LEU A 164 -7.88 5.31 -5.87
C LEU A 164 -8.12 6.79 -6.22
N THR A 165 -7.97 7.16 -7.49
CA THR A 165 -8.23 8.54 -7.92
C THR A 165 -9.69 8.91 -7.76
N ASN A 166 -10.60 8.03 -8.17
CA ASN A 166 -12.04 8.27 -8.07
C ASN A 166 -12.48 8.37 -6.62
N ASP A 167 -11.96 7.51 -5.76
CA ASP A 167 -12.37 7.42 -4.35
C ASP A 167 -11.82 8.58 -3.50
N TYR A 168 -10.59 9.05 -3.78
CA TYR A 168 -9.90 9.97 -2.87
C TYR A 168 -9.53 11.35 -3.47
N VAL A 169 -9.41 11.48 -4.78
CA VAL A 169 -8.94 12.74 -5.41
C VAL A 169 -10.09 13.55 -5.99
N ILE A 170 -11.02 12.90 -6.67
CA ILE A 170 -12.14 13.60 -7.34
C ILE A 170 -13.04 14.30 -6.31
N ALA A 171 -13.25 13.69 -5.13
CA ALA A 171 -14.04 14.30 -4.05
C ALA A 171 -13.49 15.66 -3.59
N HIS A 172 -12.19 15.91 -3.77
CA HIS A 172 -11.54 17.19 -3.47
C HIS A 172 -11.49 18.16 -4.67
N GLY A 173 -12.18 17.85 -5.78
CA GLY A 173 -12.16 18.67 -6.99
C GLY A 173 -10.80 18.72 -7.70
N LYS A 174 -9.92 17.76 -7.42
CA LYS A 174 -8.58 17.66 -7.99
C LYS A 174 -8.52 16.65 -9.13
N LYS A 175 -7.43 16.66 -9.88
CA LYS A 175 -7.14 15.70 -10.94
C LYS A 175 -5.82 15.02 -10.64
N ALA A 176 -5.71 13.74 -10.94
CA ALA A 176 -4.47 13.00 -10.85
C ALA A 176 -3.97 12.57 -12.23
N LEU A 177 -2.64 12.54 -12.36
CA LEU A 177 -1.98 11.93 -13.50
C LEU A 177 -1.95 10.41 -13.28
N GLN A 178 -2.66 9.66 -14.12
CA GLN A 178 -2.64 8.21 -14.08
C GLN A 178 -1.33 7.68 -14.65
N VAL A 179 -0.56 6.95 -13.84
CA VAL A 179 0.73 6.40 -14.27
C VAL A 179 0.75 4.87 -14.27
N GLY A 180 -0.16 4.23 -13.55
CA GLY A 180 -0.21 2.78 -13.35
C GLY A 180 0.70 2.31 -12.21
N PRO A 181 0.65 1.02 -11.87
CA PRO A 181 1.39 0.47 -10.73
C PRO A 181 2.90 0.44 -11.00
N PHE A 182 3.68 0.54 -9.93
CA PHE A 182 5.15 0.45 -9.94
C PHE A 182 5.63 -0.91 -9.42
N VAL A 183 4.96 -1.95 -9.86
CA VAL A 183 5.29 -3.34 -9.54
C VAL A 183 6.05 -3.95 -10.72
N CYS A 184 7.18 -4.57 -10.44
CA CYS A 184 7.96 -5.32 -11.42
C CYS A 184 7.96 -6.80 -11.02
N PRO A 185 6.99 -7.59 -11.50
CA PRO A 185 6.98 -9.01 -11.22
C PRO A 185 8.24 -9.68 -11.79
N ASN A 186 8.79 -10.67 -11.09
CA ASN A 186 10.05 -11.32 -11.48
C ASN A 186 9.90 -12.82 -11.79
N GLY A 187 8.70 -13.26 -12.08
CA GLY A 187 8.44 -14.65 -12.45
C GLY A 187 8.99 -15.02 -13.84
N PRO A 188 9.06 -16.31 -14.16
CA PRO A 188 9.70 -16.84 -15.38
C PRO A 188 9.06 -16.31 -16.66
N ILE A 189 7.77 -15.92 -16.64
CA ILE A 189 7.07 -15.37 -17.79
C ILE A 189 7.55 -13.96 -18.15
N MET A 190 8.01 -13.17 -17.17
CA MET A 190 8.39 -11.78 -17.39
C MET A 190 9.57 -11.63 -18.34
N GLY A 191 10.53 -12.55 -18.30
CA GLY A 191 11.64 -12.57 -19.25
C GLY A 191 11.17 -12.68 -20.69
N ALA A 192 10.29 -13.65 -20.95
CA ALA A 192 9.70 -13.87 -22.28
C ALA A 192 8.82 -12.68 -22.72
N TYR A 193 8.01 -12.14 -21.80
CA TYR A 193 7.18 -10.95 -22.05
C TYR A 193 8.02 -9.74 -22.47
N LEU A 194 9.03 -9.39 -21.69
CA LEU A 194 9.89 -8.23 -21.96
C LEU A 194 10.67 -8.40 -23.27
N GLN A 195 11.14 -9.61 -23.57
CA GLN A 195 11.82 -9.92 -24.82
C GLN A 195 10.89 -9.76 -26.02
N ALA A 196 9.68 -10.34 -25.98
CA ALA A 196 8.69 -10.23 -27.04
C ALA A 196 8.27 -8.77 -27.28
N LYS A 197 8.04 -8.02 -26.20
CA LYS A 197 7.71 -6.59 -26.26
C LYS A 197 8.86 -5.76 -26.86
N HIS A 198 10.10 -6.06 -26.50
CA HIS A 198 11.27 -5.39 -27.08
C HIS A 198 11.40 -5.65 -28.58
N GLN A 199 11.26 -6.90 -29.00
CA GLN A 199 11.28 -7.28 -30.42
C GLN A 199 10.17 -6.59 -31.22
N HIS A 200 8.95 -6.57 -30.67
CA HIS A 200 7.82 -5.88 -31.27
C HIS A 200 8.06 -4.38 -31.44
N MET A 201 8.59 -3.70 -30.40
CA MET A 201 8.94 -2.30 -30.48
C MET A 201 10.06 -1.99 -31.48
N GLN A 202 11.02 -2.89 -31.65
CA GLN A 202 12.05 -2.76 -32.68
C GLN A 202 11.45 -2.91 -34.08
N ALA A 203 10.57 -3.89 -34.28
CA ALA A 203 9.87 -4.07 -35.55
C ALA A 203 9.04 -2.85 -35.94
N LEU A 204 8.29 -2.28 -34.99
CA LEU A 204 7.51 -1.04 -35.21
C LEU A 204 8.40 0.15 -35.60
N ARG A 205 9.56 0.32 -34.95
CA ARG A 205 10.51 1.37 -35.30
C ARG A 205 11.05 1.20 -36.71
N GLN A 206 11.44 -0.03 -37.08
CA GLN A 206 11.92 -0.33 -38.42
C GLN A 206 10.85 -0.08 -39.50
N MET A 207 9.58 -0.42 -39.22
CA MET A 207 8.46 -0.10 -40.09
C MET A 207 8.27 1.43 -40.25
N GLN A 208 8.29 2.19 -39.17
CA GLN A 208 8.18 3.65 -39.23
C GLN A 208 9.35 4.30 -39.99
N GLU A 209 10.57 3.80 -39.83
CA GLU A 209 11.72 4.27 -40.61
C GLU A 209 11.62 3.92 -42.09
N GLN A 210 11.01 2.79 -42.43
CA GLN A 210 10.74 2.38 -43.82
C GLN A 210 9.61 3.21 -44.44
N GLU A 211 8.52 3.47 -43.69
CA GLU A 211 7.41 4.32 -44.12
C GLU A 211 7.86 5.77 -44.38
N GLN A 212 8.75 6.31 -43.54
CA GLN A 212 9.35 7.66 -43.76
C GLN A 212 10.23 7.72 -45.01
N LYS A 213 10.77 6.58 -45.47
CA LYS A 213 11.56 6.48 -46.69
C LYS A 213 10.70 6.23 -47.95
N GLN A 214 9.46 5.77 -47.79
CA GLN A 214 8.51 5.51 -48.85
C GLN A 214 7.25 6.37 -48.67
N GLU A 215 7.32 7.65 -49.07
CA GLU A 215 6.20 8.61 -49.02
C GLU A 215 5.02 8.26 -49.96
N GLN A 216 4.83 7.06 -50.40
CA GLN A 216 3.79 6.68 -51.39
C GLN A 216 3.09 5.35 -51.17
N LEU A 217 2.73 4.93 -49.99
CA LEU A 217 1.73 3.84 -49.85
C LEU A 217 1.02 3.93 -48.48
N SER A 218 0.00 4.82 -48.45
CA SER A 218 -1.02 4.80 -47.42
C SER A 218 -1.91 3.56 -47.58
N HIS A 219 -2.29 2.97 -46.44
CA HIS A 219 -3.32 1.96 -46.22
C HIS A 219 -2.91 0.51 -46.02
N LEU A 220 -1.94 0.22 -45.18
CA LEU A 220 -1.91 -1.08 -44.49
C LEU A 220 -1.20 -0.94 -43.14
N GLN A 221 -1.83 -0.27 -42.19
CA GLN A 221 -1.50 -0.45 -40.78
C GLN A 221 -2.04 -1.81 -40.32
N SER A 222 -1.39 -2.89 -40.70
CA SER A 222 -1.52 -4.12 -39.94
C SER A 222 -0.81 -3.87 -38.61
N LYS A 223 -1.57 -3.64 -37.54
CA LYS A 223 -1.05 -3.71 -36.19
C LYS A 223 -0.41 -5.08 -36.05
N ALA A 224 0.91 -5.16 -36.18
CA ALA A 224 1.62 -6.36 -35.84
C ALA A 224 1.32 -6.62 -34.35
N SER A 225 0.42 -7.54 -34.07
CA SER A 225 0.11 -7.98 -32.72
C SER A 225 1.16 -8.99 -32.29
N ILE A 226 1.57 -8.92 -31.02
CA ILE A 226 2.41 -9.97 -30.44
C ILE A 226 1.57 -11.24 -30.36
N ASP A 227 2.08 -12.34 -30.89
CA ASP A 227 1.48 -13.67 -30.67
C ASP A 227 1.87 -14.18 -29.28
N TRP A 228 1.10 -13.82 -28.29
CA TRP A 228 1.31 -14.23 -26.90
C TRP A 228 1.17 -15.74 -26.69
N GLY A 229 0.39 -16.43 -27.53
CA GLY A 229 0.17 -17.87 -27.45
C GLY A 229 1.41 -18.71 -27.79
N SER A 230 2.40 -18.14 -28.49
CA SER A 230 3.65 -18.82 -28.85
C SER A 230 4.72 -18.78 -27.75
N LEU A 231 4.51 -18.02 -26.66
CA LEU A 231 5.49 -17.89 -25.59
C LEU A 231 5.44 -19.09 -24.62
N PRO A 232 6.60 -19.49 -24.05
CA PRO A 232 6.64 -20.61 -23.13
C PRO A 232 5.94 -20.27 -21.81
N PHE A 233 5.02 -21.12 -21.38
CA PHE A 233 4.35 -21.05 -20.09
C PHE A 233 4.82 -22.17 -19.16
N PRO A 234 4.97 -21.90 -17.84
CA PRO A 234 5.15 -22.95 -16.85
C PRO A 234 3.97 -23.92 -16.85
N ASN A 235 4.23 -25.21 -16.70
CA ASN A 235 3.17 -26.21 -16.63
C ASN A 235 2.59 -26.28 -15.20
N VAL A 236 1.79 -25.30 -14.84
CA VAL A 236 1.13 -25.24 -13.52
C VAL A 236 0.07 -26.33 -13.32
N ALA A 237 -0.37 -27.02 -14.41
CA ALA A 237 -1.34 -28.11 -14.29
C ALA A 237 -0.81 -29.32 -13.49
N GLN A 238 0.52 -29.47 -13.40
CA GLN A 238 1.17 -30.53 -12.61
C GLN A 238 1.41 -30.11 -11.13
N CYS A 239 1.14 -28.84 -10.78
CA CYS A 239 1.32 -28.34 -9.44
C CYS A 239 0.10 -28.71 -8.56
N SER A 240 0.35 -28.96 -7.29
CA SER A 240 -0.70 -29.38 -6.33
C SER A 240 -0.96 -28.35 -5.21
N LEU A 241 -0.16 -27.29 -5.11
CA LEU A 241 -0.26 -26.35 -4.00
C LEU A 241 -1.36 -25.31 -4.24
N VAL A 242 -2.31 -25.20 -3.31
CA VAL A 242 -3.29 -24.11 -3.20
C VAL A 242 -2.77 -23.15 -2.14
N LEU A 243 -2.23 -22.00 -2.55
CA LEU A 243 -1.44 -21.11 -1.71
C LEU A 243 -2.26 -19.89 -1.27
N MET A 244 -2.12 -19.52 0.00
CA MET A 244 -2.48 -18.21 0.53
C MET A 244 -1.24 -17.54 1.14
N VAL A 245 -1.08 -16.24 0.96
CA VAL A 245 0.03 -15.47 1.53
C VAL A 245 -0.48 -14.51 2.59
N SER A 246 0.29 -14.34 3.67
CA SER A 246 -0.06 -13.48 4.81
C SER A 246 -1.37 -13.91 5.47
N PRO A 247 -1.39 -15.03 6.21
CA PRO A 247 -2.61 -15.62 6.78
C PRO A 247 -3.09 -14.84 8.01
N ASN A 248 -3.75 -13.70 7.78
CA ASN A 248 -4.38 -12.87 8.80
C ASN A 248 -5.86 -12.63 8.52
N VAL A 249 -6.54 -12.00 9.47
CA VAL A 249 -7.98 -11.72 9.38
C VAL A 249 -8.32 -10.77 8.23
N GLU A 250 -7.49 -9.77 7.98
CA GLU A 250 -7.69 -8.77 6.92
C GLU A 250 -7.54 -9.37 5.53
N HIS A 251 -6.67 -10.36 5.38
CA HIS A 251 -6.48 -11.10 4.13
C HIS A 251 -7.43 -12.29 3.99
N GLY A 252 -8.41 -12.42 4.90
CA GLY A 252 -9.50 -13.39 4.78
C GLY A 252 -9.12 -14.83 5.13
N LEU A 253 -8.21 -15.03 6.10
CA LEU A 253 -7.84 -16.36 6.58
C LEU A 253 -9.08 -17.23 6.94
N GLY A 254 -10.16 -16.62 7.49
CA GLY A 254 -11.39 -17.32 7.81
C GLY A 254 -12.05 -17.97 6.59
N ILE A 255 -12.07 -17.25 5.44
CA ILE A 255 -12.58 -17.79 4.17
C ILE A 255 -11.70 -18.96 3.73
N PHE A 256 -10.38 -18.80 3.75
CA PHE A 256 -9.44 -19.86 3.35
C PHE A 256 -9.60 -21.13 4.21
N LEU A 257 -9.66 -21.00 5.54
CA LEU A 257 -9.86 -22.14 6.43
C LEU A 257 -11.22 -22.84 6.23
N SER A 258 -12.27 -22.07 6.00
CA SER A 258 -13.59 -22.64 5.69
C SER A 258 -13.63 -23.34 4.34
N MET A 259 -12.85 -22.84 3.33
CA MET A 259 -12.62 -23.57 2.08
C MET A 259 -11.90 -24.90 2.35
N VAL A 260 -10.81 -24.91 3.14
CA VAL A 260 -10.08 -26.13 3.51
C VAL A 260 -11.01 -27.15 4.14
N GLN A 261 -11.84 -26.72 5.09
CA GLN A 261 -12.82 -27.57 5.75
C GLN A 261 -13.81 -28.20 4.76
N THR A 262 -14.35 -27.42 3.83
CA THR A 262 -15.30 -27.87 2.83
C THR A 262 -14.64 -28.78 1.81
N CYS A 263 -13.49 -28.39 1.26
CA CYS A 263 -12.75 -29.15 0.26
C CYS A 263 -12.22 -30.48 0.79
N SER A 264 -11.92 -30.56 2.08
CA SER A 264 -11.43 -31.81 2.69
C SER A 264 -12.42 -32.97 2.66
N GLN A 265 -13.69 -32.71 2.42
CA GLN A 265 -14.76 -33.71 2.32
C GLN A 265 -15.02 -34.14 0.86
N ASP A 266 -14.45 -33.43 -0.13
CA ASP A 266 -14.67 -33.71 -1.54
C ASP A 266 -13.46 -34.44 -2.14
N PRO A 267 -13.63 -35.65 -2.74
CA PRO A 267 -12.54 -36.42 -3.36
C PRO A 267 -11.74 -35.67 -4.43
N LEU A 268 -12.33 -34.64 -5.06
CA LEU A 268 -11.66 -33.83 -6.08
C LEU A 268 -10.38 -33.18 -5.53
N PHE A 269 -10.38 -32.78 -4.26
CA PHE A 269 -9.28 -32.03 -3.66
C PHE A 269 -8.23 -32.90 -2.96
N GLN A 270 -8.36 -34.22 -2.96
CA GLN A 270 -7.45 -35.13 -2.24
C GLN A 270 -5.98 -35.04 -2.72
N ASN A 271 -5.77 -34.65 -3.96
CA ASN A 271 -4.43 -34.50 -4.54
C ASN A 271 -3.84 -33.09 -4.40
N TYR A 272 -4.55 -32.18 -3.74
CA TYR A 272 -4.11 -30.80 -3.57
C TYR A 272 -3.72 -30.53 -2.12
N GLU A 273 -2.62 -29.80 -1.94
CA GLU A 273 -2.13 -29.35 -0.64
C GLU A 273 -2.55 -27.90 -0.40
N PHE A 274 -3.28 -27.64 0.66
CA PHE A 274 -3.57 -26.28 1.10
C PHE A 274 -2.42 -25.77 1.94
N ALA A 275 -1.92 -24.58 1.61
CA ALA A 275 -0.78 -24.01 2.31
C ALA A 275 -0.90 -22.49 2.53
N VAL A 276 -0.25 -22.03 3.58
CA VAL A 276 -0.08 -20.61 3.87
C VAL A 276 1.41 -20.25 3.94
N LEU A 277 1.74 -19.05 3.45
CA LEU A 277 3.05 -18.43 3.67
C LEU A 277 2.90 -17.32 4.69
N GLU A 278 3.56 -17.45 5.83
CA GLU A 278 3.60 -16.41 6.85
C GLU A 278 4.53 -15.27 6.44
N THR A 279 4.07 -14.05 6.62
CA THR A 279 4.86 -12.80 6.46
C THR A 279 5.29 -12.22 7.80
N GLU A 280 4.75 -12.75 8.90
CA GLU A 280 5.10 -12.43 10.28
C GLU A 280 5.24 -13.73 11.09
N GLU A 281 6.00 -13.68 12.16
CA GLU A 281 6.26 -14.87 12.99
C GLU A 281 4.99 -15.38 13.67
N ASN A 282 4.69 -16.67 13.51
CA ASN A 282 3.51 -17.34 14.07
C ASN A 282 2.16 -16.72 13.66
N GLN A 283 2.11 -15.99 12.53
CA GLN A 283 0.95 -15.25 12.06
C GLN A 283 -0.29 -16.15 11.91
N PHE A 284 -0.13 -17.35 11.37
CA PHE A 284 -1.22 -18.31 11.19
C PHE A 284 -1.85 -18.72 12.53
N LEU A 285 -1.03 -19.14 13.49
CA LEU A 285 -1.54 -19.62 14.79
C LEU A 285 -2.15 -18.49 15.63
N LEU A 286 -1.60 -17.28 15.55
CA LEU A 286 -2.14 -16.13 16.27
C LEU A 286 -3.53 -15.74 15.75
N ASN A 287 -3.74 -15.81 14.46
CA ASN A 287 -5.00 -15.38 13.84
C ASN A 287 -6.11 -16.44 13.90
N ILE A 288 -5.81 -17.73 13.88
CA ILE A 288 -6.83 -18.78 13.98
C ILE A 288 -7.71 -18.63 15.24
N ASN A 289 -7.09 -18.35 16.37
CA ASN A 289 -7.78 -18.25 17.65
C ASN A 289 -8.62 -16.97 17.82
N SER A 290 -8.52 -16.03 16.88
CA SER A 290 -9.26 -14.78 16.90
C SER A 290 -10.67 -14.88 16.34
N TYR A 291 -10.99 -15.97 15.62
CA TYR A 291 -12.27 -16.12 14.96
C TYR A 291 -13.39 -16.55 15.91
N THR A 292 -14.56 -15.96 15.68
CA THR A 292 -15.82 -16.31 16.38
C THR A 292 -16.90 -16.70 15.37
N ASN A 293 -17.86 -17.53 15.79
CA ASN A 293 -19.09 -17.73 15.04
C ASN A 293 -20.14 -16.64 15.38
N LYS A 294 -21.31 -16.70 14.77
CA LYS A 294 -22.42 -15.77 15.04
C LYS A 294 -22.92 -15.80 16.49
N GLN A 295 -22.65 -16.86 17.22
CA GLN A 295 -22.95 -17.01 18.66
C GLN A 295 -21.84 -16.48 19.55
N GLN A 296 -20.79 -15.87 18.98
CA GLN A 296 -19.59 -15.37 19.67
C GLN A 296 -18.77 -16.49 20.37
N GLU A 297 -18.89 -17.72 19.90
CA GLU A 297 -18.06 -18.82 20.37
C GLU A 297 -16.71 -18.79 19.67
N LEU A 298 -15.63 -18.98 20.43
CA LEU A 298 -14.25 -19.09 19.96
C LEU A 298 -13.92 -20.50 19.46
N ASN A 299 -12.76 -20.66 18.83
CA ASN A 299 -12.26 -21.95 18.31
C ASN A 299 -13.18 -22.57 17.24
N VAL A 300 -13.65 -21.76 16.34
CA VAL A 300 -14.58 -22.16 15.26
C VAL A 300 -13.96 -23.20 14.33
N PHE A 301 -12.64 -23.15 14.10
CA PHE A 301 -11.94 -24.10 13.25
C PHE A 301 -11.42 -25.29 14.05
N THR A 302 -11.74 -26.50 13.57
CA THR A 302 -11.34 -27.74 14.25
C THR A 302 -9.83 -28.00 14.06
N GLN A 303 -9.22 -28.72 15.01
CA GLN A 303 -7.83 -29.16 14.89
C GLN A 303 -7.59 -30.00 13.63
N GLU A 304 -8.59 -30.75 13.19
CA GLU A 304 -8.54 -31.49 11.94
C GLU A 304 -8.37 -30.56 10.73
N THR A 305 -9.15 -29.47 10.64
CA THR A 305 -9.03 -28.47 9.57
C THR A 305 -7.66 -27.80 9.59
N ILE A 306 -7.20 -27.39 10.76
CA ILE A 306 -5.91 -26.74 10.96
C ILE A 306 -4.75 -27.63 10.51
N SER A 307 -4.81 -28.93 10.85
CA SER A 307 -3.75 -29.90 10.50
C SER A 307 -3.63 -30.19 9.00
N LYS A 308 -4.65 -29.84 8.20
CA LYS A 308 -4.64 -29.95 6.74
C LYS A 308 -3.96 -28.79 6.03
N VAL A 309 -3.62 -27.74 6.77
CA VAL A 309 -2.92 -26.57 6.22
C VAL A 309 -1.43 -26.69 6.49
N LYS A 310 -0.64 -26.67 5.42
CA LYS A 310 0.80 -26.63 5.51
C LYS A 310 1.27 -25.18 5.73
N VAL A 311 2.02 -24.95 6.77
CA VAL A 311 2.51 -23.62 7.11
C VAL A 311 3.96 -23.47 6.65
N PHE A 312 4.22 -22.48 5.81
CA PHE A 312 5.55 -22.04 5.44
C PHE A 312 5.88 -20.75 6.19
N GLY A 313 6.95 -20.74 6.97
CA GLY A 313 7.39 -19.54 7.70
C GLY A 313 8.08 -18.52 6.79
N MET A 314 8.37 -17.33 7.33
CA MET A 314 8.95 -16.15 6.64
C MET A 314 10.26 -16.42 5.88
N GLY A 315 10.97 -17.49 6.17
CA GLY A 315 12.23 -17.82 5.49
C GLY A 315 12.08 -18.43 4.09
N HIS A 316 10.86 -18.69 3.65
CA HIS A 316 10.59 -19.27 2.34
C HIS A 316 10.43 -18.19 1.28
N ASP A 317 11.08 -18.39 0.11
CA ASP A 317 10.90 -17.50 -1.03
C ASP A 317 9.50 -17.72 -1.65
N ILE A 318 8.74 -16.66 -1.78
CA ILE A 318 7.43 -16.66 -2.45
C ILE A 318 7.51 -17.19 -3.87
N ASN A 319 8.60 -16.92 -4.61
CA ASN A 319 8.78 -17.38 -5.98
C ASN A 319 8.90 -18.90 -6.07
N ASP A 320 9.59 -19.51 -5.10
CA ASP A 320 9.72 -20.97 -5.00
C ASP A 320 8.37 -21.65 -4.69
N LEU A 321 7.52 -20.99 -3.93
CA LEU A 321 6.18 -21.47 -3.61
C LEU A 321 5.23 -21.26 -4.79
N LEU A 322 5.25 -20.11 -5.44
CA LEU A 322 4.46 -19.84 -6.64
C LEU A 322 4.80 -20.82 -7.77
N ALA A 323 6.09 -21.15 -7.95
CA ALA A 323 6.51 -22.15 -8.94
C ALA A 323 5.93 -23.56 -8.70
N LYS A 324 5.45 -23.85 -7.49
CA LYS A 324 4.80 -25.12 -7.10
C LYS A 324 3.29 -24.99 -6.95
N SER A 325 2.77 -23.76 -7.07
CA SER A 325 1.36 -23.47 -6.85
C SER A 325 0.52 -23.76 -8.08
N ARG A 326 -0.64 -24.37 -7.86
CA ARG A 326 -1.70 -24.57 -8.84
C ARG A 326 -2.63 -23.36 -8.92
N VAL A 327 -2.93 -22.76 -7.75
CA VAL A 327 -3.82 -21.60 -7.60
C VAL A 327 -3.34 -20.76 -6.42
N LEU A 328 -3.41 -19.43 -6.56
CA LEU A 328 -3.28 -18.48 -5.46
C LEU A 328 -4.66 -18.03 -5.00
N ILE A 329 -4.93 -18.11 -3.71
CA ILE A 329 -6.17 -17.63 -3.08
C ILE A 329 -5.88 -16.33 -2.33
N MET A 330 -6.57 -15.26 -2.71
CA MET A 330 -6.42 -13.92 -2.11
C MET A 330 -7.79 -13.40 -1.64
N PRO A 331 -8.37 -13.94 -0.56
CA PRO A 331 -9.72 -13.59 -0.11
C PRO A 331 -9.74 -12.32 0.72
N THR A 332 -9.04 -11.30 0.30
CA THR A 332 -8.81 -10.04 1.02
C THR A 332 -10.11 -9.32 1.38
N LEU A 333 -10.30 -9.03 2.67
CA LEU A 333 -11.46 -8.32 3.22
C LEU A 333 -11.20 -6.82 3.41
N SER A 334 -9.97 -6.42 3.72
CA SER A 334 -9.57 -5.01 3.78
C SER A 334 -9.36 -4.42 2.38
N LEU A 335 -9.41 -3.09 2.31
CA LEU A 335 -9.10 -2.38 1.07
C LEU A 335 -7.65 -2.61 0.67
N VAL A 336 -7.45 -3.06 -0.55
CA VAL A 336 -6.11 -3.27 -1.12
C VAL A 336 -5.67 -2.01 -1.86
N SER A 337 -4.42 -1.63 -1.68
CA SER A 337 -3.83 -0.48 -2.39
C SER A 337 -3.23 -0.86 -3.75
N ASN A 338 -2.90 -2.13 -3.93
CA ASN A 338 -2.39 -2.66 -5.20
C ASN A 338 -2.46 -4.20 -5.21
N SER A 339 -2.16 -4.79 -6.37
CA SER A 339 -2.19 -6.24 -6.58
C SER A 339 -0.79 -6.81 -6.87
N SER A 340 0.25 -6.36 -6.16
CA SER A 340 1.62 -6.81 -6.45
C SER A 340 1.78 -8.32 -6.34
N LEU A 341 1.20 -8.92 -5.30
CA LEU A 341 1.17 -10.38 -5.13
C LEU A 341 0.42 -11.07 -6.28
N GLY A 342 -0.71 -10.50 -6.71
CA GLY A 342 -1.45 -11.02 -7.85
C GLY A 342 -0.63 -10.98 -9.15
N LEU A 343 0.00 -9.84 -9.45
CA LEU A 343 0.86 -9.71 -10.62
C LEU A 343 2.08 -10.65 -10.55
N GLN A 344 2.64 -10.84 -9.34
CA GLN A 344 3.71 -11.80 -9.12
C GLN A 344 3.25 -13.23 -9.42
N SER A 345 2.06 -13.63 -8.96
CA SER A 345 1.44 -14.92 -9.25
C SER A 345 1.25 -15.14 -10.76
N LEU A 346 0.69 -14.14 -11.46
CA LEU A 346 0.51 -14.20 -12.91
C LEU A 346 1.85 -14.33 -13.66
N SER A 347 2.91 -13.70 -13.14
CA SER A 347 4.25 -13.82 -13.74
C SER A 347 4.86 -15.23 -13.61
N HIS A 348 4.29 -16.08 -12.74
CA HIS A 348 4.59 -17.50 -12.61
C HIS A 348 3.58 -18.39 -13.37
N GLY A 349 2.58 -17.81 -14.03
CA GLY A 349 1.52 -18.55 -14.71
C GLY A 349 0.48 -19.12 -13.77
N VAL A 350 0.44 -18.69 -12.51
CA VAL A 350 -0.46 -19.21 -11.48
C VAL A 350 -1.76 -18.43 -11.48
N PRO A 351 -2.92 -19.07 -11.72
CA PRO A 351 -4.23 -18.44 -11.66
C PRO A 351 -4.56 -17.95 -10.25
N ILE A 352 -5.41 -16.93 -10.19
CA ILE A 352 -5.75 -16.22 -8.94
C ILE A 352 -7.27 -16.28 -8.74
N ILE A 353 -7.67 -16.58 -7.49
CA ILE A 353 -9.04 -16.37 -7.02
C ILE A 353 -8.97 -15.27 -5.95
N THR A 354 -9.71 -14.19 -6.15
CA THR A 354 -9.64 -13.01 -5.28
C THR A 354 -11.01 -12.35 -5.09
N THR A 355 -11.09 -11.38 -4.19
CA THR A 355 -12.29 -10.56 -3.99
C THR A 355 -12.54 -9.59 -5.15
N SER A 356 -13.80 -9.20 -5.34
CA SER A 356 -14.22 -8.35 -6.46
C SER A 356 -13.98 -6.84 -6.23
N GLN A 357 -12.88 -6.47 -5.53
CA GLN A 357 -12.50 -5.07 -5.32
C GLN A 357 -12.11 -4.37 -6.62
N ASN A 358 -12.51 -3.10 -6.77
CA ASN A 358 -12.30 -2.34 -7.99
C ASN A 358 -10.83 -2.23 -8.40
N ILE A 359 -9.93 -2.04 -7.44
CA ILE A 359 -8.50 -1.94 -7.72
C ILE A 359 -7.90 -3.27 -8.22
N LEU A 360 -8.37 -4.40 -7.68
CA LEU A 360 -7.97 -5.73 -8.16
C LEU A 360 -8.48 -5.97 -9.58
N LYS A 361 -9.75 -5.63 -9.87
CA LYS A 361 -10.32 -5.69 -11.22
C LYS A 361 -9.58 -4.77 -12.20
N GLU A 362 -9.18 -3.59 -11.75
CA GLU A 362 -8.41 -2.66 -12.58
C GLU A 362 -7.05 -3.23 -12.99
N GLN A 363 -6.33 -3.86 -12.05
CA GLN A 363 -4.95 -4.30 -12.28
C GLN A 363 -4.84 -5.72 -12.82
N LEU A 364 -5.68 -6.65 -12.36
CA LEU A 364 -5.64 -8.06 -12.78
C LEU A 364 -6.55 -8.36 -13.97
N LYS A 365 -7.50 -7.46 -14.29
CA LYS A 365 -8.42 -7.61 -15.43
C LYS A 365 -9.10 -9.00 -15.42
N ASP A 366 -9.19 -9.64 -16.58
CA ASP A 366 -9.77 -10.97 -16.72
C ASP A 366 -8.81 -12.11 -16.32
N ALA A 367 -7.60 -11.79 -15.84
CA ALA A 367 -6.61 -12.80 -15.43
C ALA A 367 -6.89 -13.41 -14.05
N ALA A 368 -7.83 -12.83 -13.28
CA ALA A 368 -8.24 -13.36 -11.98
C ALA A 368 -9.71 -13.77 -11.99
N THR A 369 -10.04 -14.77 -11.18
CA THR A 369 -11.42 -15.14 -10.87
C THR A 369 -11.86 -14.37 -9.64
N TYR A 370 -12.93 -13.59 -9.79
CA TYR A 370 -13.44 -12.68 -8.75
C TYR A 370 -14.61 -13.30 -8.02
N VAL A 371 -14.57 -13.24 -6.68
CA VAL A 371 -15.66 -13.69 -5.81
C VAL A 371 -16.13 -12.49 -4.98
N ASP A 372 -17.44 -12.27 -4.97
CA ASP A 372 -18.04 -11.25 -4.10
C ASP A 372 -18.05 -11.75 -2.64
N VAL A 373 -17.80 -10.83 -1.73
CA VAL A 373 -17.79 -11.09 -0.29
C VAL A 373 -18.99 -10.42 0.36
N ASP A 374 -19.66 -11.13 1.23
CA ASP A 374 -20.78 -10.58 2.02
C ASP A 374 -20.28 -9.43 2.90
N GLN A 375 -21.04 -8.34 2.95
CA GLN A 375 -20.71 -7.16 3.74
C GLN A 375 -20.52 -7.47 5.23
N GLU A 376 -21.22 -8.47 5.75
CA GLU A 376 -21.10 -8.95 7.14
C GLU A 376 -19.66 -9.37 7.48
N LEU A 377 -18.93 -10.00 6.54
CA LEU A 377 -17.53 -10.42 6.73
C LEU A 377 -16.55 -9.25 6.63
N ILE A 378 -16.89 -8.23 5.84
CA ILE A 378 -16.10 -7.01 5.72
C ILE A 378 -16.25 -6.15 6.98
N ASP A 379 -17.46 -6.04 7.51
CA ASP A 379 -17.76 -5.25 8.72
C ASP A 379 -17.22 -5.92 9.99
N ASN A 380 -17.07 -7.25 9.99
CA ASN A 380 -16.52 -8.02 11.10
C ASN A 380 -15.50 -9.06 10.61
N LEU A 381 -14.25 -8.66 10.52
CA LEU A 381 -13.13 -9.47 10.04
C LEU A 381 -12.88 -10.74 10.87
N TYR A 382 -13.34 -10.76 12.12
CA TYR A 382 -13.20 -11.90 13.03
C TYR A 382 -14.35 -12.89 12.96
N LEU A 383 -15.35 -12.63 12.12
CA LEU A 383 -16.46 -13.55 11.92
C LEU A 383 -16.04 -14.69 10.99
N ALA A 384 -16.19 -15.92 11.47
CA ALA A 384 -15.99 -17.09 10.62
C ALA A 384 -17.11 -17.21 9.58
N PRO A 385 -16.78 -17.42 8.29
CA PRO A 385 -17.79 -17.50 7.25
C PRO A 385 -18.67 -18.73 7.37
N GLU A 386 -19.94 -18.58 7.04
CA GLU A 386 -20.89 -19.71 6.93
C GLU A 386 -20.68 -20.49 5.62
N PRO A 387 -21.09 -21.75 5.53
CA PRO A 387 -20.91 -22.59 4.33
C PRO A 387 -21.45 -21.95 3.03
N LYS A 388 -22.56 -21.20 3.09
CA LYS A 388 -23.12 -20.49 1.94
C LYS A 388 -22.22 -19.35 1.43
N GLN A 389 -21.46 -18.71 2.32
CA GLN A 389 -20.54 -17.61 1.98
C GLN A 389 -19.22 -18.16 1.40
N VAL A 390 -18.90 -19.41 1.73
CA VAL A 390 -17.70 -20.11 1.24
C VAL A 390 -17.94 -20.82 -0.09
N SER A 391 -19.18 -21.25 -0.36
CA SER A 391 -19.54 -22.01 -1.56
C SER A 391 -19.06 -21.37 -2.87
N PRO A 392 -19.18 -20.04 -3.10
CA PRO A 392 -18.66 -19.41 -4.33
C PRO A 392 -17.14 -19.55 -4.49
N TRP A 393 -16.38 -19.51 -3.39
CA TRP A 393 -14.93 -19.68 -3.38
C TRP A 393 -14.52 -21.11 -3.75
N VAL A 394 -15.23 -22.11 -3.20
CA VAL A 394 -15.01 -23.53 -3.52
C VAL A 394 -15.36 -23.81 -4.98
N GLU A 395 -16.44 -23.23 -5.49
CA GLU A 395 -16.83 -23.35 -6.90
C GLU A 395 -15.79 -22.71 -7.83
N ALA A 396 -15.31 -21.52 -7.49
CA ALA A 396 -14.24 -20.85 -8.22
C ALA A 396 -12.97 -21.72 -8.24
N LEU A 397 -12.60 -22.31 -7.09
CA LEU A 397 -11.45 -23.20 -7.01
C LEU A 397 -11.64 -24.46 -7.89
N LYS A 398 -12.82 -25.09 -7.86
CA LYS A 398 -13.14 -26.23 -8.73
C LYS A 398 -12.95 -25.85 -10.21
N ASN A 399 -13.47 -24.71 -10.61
CA ASN A 399 -13.36 -24.24 -11.99
C ASN A 399 -11.91 -24.03 -12.42
N GLU A 400 -11.07 -23.43 -11.56
CA GLU A 400 -9.65 -23.23 -11.86
C GLU A 400 -8.83 -24.53 -11.89
N LEU A 401 -9.27 -25.55 -11.15
CA LEU A 401 -8.60 -26.86 -11.13
C LEU A 401 -8.99 -27.76 -12.30
N LEU A 402 -10.23 -27.67 -12.77
CA LEU A 402 -10.78 -28.54 -13.81
C LEU A 402 -10.61 -27.99 -15.22
N ASN A 403 -10.52 -26.68 -15.39
CA ASN A 403 -10.38 -26.05 -16.69
C ASN A 403 -8.92 -25.74 -17.00
N ASP A 404 -8.60 -25.78 -18.30
CA ASP A 404 -7.34 -25.25 -18.78
C ASP A 404 -7.34 -23.74 -18.64
N PHE A 405 -6.28 -23.23 -18.05
CA PHE A 405 -6.15 -21.79 -17.84
C PHE A 405 -5.86 -21.08 -19.17
N ASP A 406 -6.64 -20.04 -19.48
CA ASP A 406 -6.41 -19.22 -20.67
C ASP A 406 -5.22 -18.27 -20.47
N HIS A 407 -4.08 -18.67 -20.96
CA HIS A 407 -2.84 -17.92 -20.86
C HIS A 407 -2.90 -16.50 -21.48
N ASN A 408 -3.81 -16.26 -22.44
CA ASN A 408 -3.95 -14.92 -23.03
C ASN A 408 -4.40 -13.88 -22.02
N ARG A 409 -5.15 -14.28 -20.99
CA ARG A 409 -5.59 -13.39 -19.90
C ARG A 409 -4.40 -12.83 -19.10
N ILE A 410 -3.37 -13.65 -18.86
CA ILE A 410 -2.15 -13.23 -18.13
C ILE A 410 -1.45 -12.07 -18.86
N TRP A 411 -1.29 -12.22 -20.17
CA TRP A 411 -0.59 -11.20 -20.95
C TRP A 411 -1.30 -9.85 -20.91
N LEU A 412 -2.62 -9.84 -20.97
CA LEU A 412 -3.42 -8.61 -20.88
C LEU A 412 -3.21 -7.91 -19.53
N ALA A 413 -3.20 -8.65 -18.43
CA ALA A 413 -2.95 -8.08 -17.10
C ALA A 413 -1.52 -7.53 -16.97
N LEU A 414 -0.52 -8.27 -17.44
CA LEU A 414 0.88 -7.81 -17.43
C LEU A 414 1.11 -6.59 -18.33
N GLU A 415 0.40 -6.48 -19.47
CA GLU A 415 0.48 -5.31 -20.34
C GLU A 415 -0.14 -4.06 -19.71
N HIS A 416 -1.27 -4.21 -19.02
CA HIS A 416 -1.89 -3.10 -18.27
C HIS A 416 -1.05 -2.64 -17.08
N SER A 417 -0.29 -3.56 -16.48
CA SER A 417 0.60 -3.30 -15.33
C SER A 417 2.05 -3.04 -15.75
N ASP A 418 2.26 -2.50 -16.95
CA ASP A 418 3.58 -2.23 -17.52
C ASP A 418 4.41 -1.27 -16.67
N PHE A 419 5.33 -1.81 -15.87
CA PHE A 419 6.25 -1.08 -15.02
C PHE A 419 7.06 -0.02 -15.79
N ILE A 420 7.61 -0.38 -16.96
CA ILE A 420 8.42 0.54 -17.78
C ILE A 420 7.56 1.70 -18.28
N GLY A 421 6.33 1.42 -18.68
CA GLY A 421 5.35 2.43 -19.08
C GLY A 421 4.98 3.34 -17.92
N SER A 422 4.77 2.80 -16.72
CA SER A 422 4.49 3.58 -15.50
C SER A 422 5.65 4.53 -15.17
N CYS A 423 6.89 4.03 -15.19
CA CYS A 423 8.08 4.85 -15.00
C CYS A 423 8.24 5.95 -16.06
N ARG A 424 7.89 5.65 -17.31
CA ARG A 424 7.91 6.65 -18.40
C ARG A 424 6.85 7.72 -18.21
N ARG A 425 5.63 7.34 -17.85
CA ARG A 425 4.52 8.29 -17.60
C ARG A 425 4.84 9.20 -16.42
N LEU A 426 5.39 8.64 -15.32
CA LEU A 426 5.87 9.45 -14.18
C LEU A 426 6.91 10.47 -14.60
N ALA A 427 7.96 10.07 -15.30
CA ALA A 427 9.03 10.97 -15.75
C ALA A 427 8.51 12.08 -16.69
N LEU A 428 7.57 11.75 -17.59
CA LEU A 428 6.94 12.72 -18.48
C LEU A 428 6.07 13.71 -17.68
N GLY A 429 5.31 13.23 -16.69
CA GLY A 429 4.48 14.06 -15.83
C GLY A 429 5.29 15.04 -14.97
N LEU A 430 6.47 14.62 -14.52
CA LEU A 430 7.37 15.50 -13.75
C LEU A 430 8.10 16.54 -14.61
N LYS A 431 8.22 16.32 -15.92
CA LYS A 431 8.99 17.19 -16.82
C LYS A 431 8.60 18.66 -16.76
N PRO A 432 7.32 19.07 -16.73
CA PRO A 432 6.95 20.49 -16.62
C PRO A 432 7.39 21.13 -15.31
N LEU A 433 7.28 20.41 -14.19
CA LEU A 433 7.70 20.89 -12.86
C LEU A 433 9.22 21.05 -12.78
N LEU A 434 9.95 20.14 -13.40
CA LEU A 434 11.41 20.17 -13.48
C LEU A 434 11.95 21.17 -14.52
N ALA A 435 11.11 21.90 -15.25
CA ALA A 435 11.56 22.89 -16.24
C ALA A 435 12.22 24.10 -15.58
N LYS A 436 11.72 24.53 -14.42
CA LYS A 436 12.36 25.56 -13.59
C LYS A 436 13.54 24.98 -12.82
N ARG A 437 14.56 25.76 -12.57
CA ARG A 437 15.70 25.37 -11.73
C ARG A 437 15.56 25.98 -10.34
N ALA A 438 15.70 25.19 -9.30
CA ALA A 438 15.68 25.67 -7.92
C ALA A 438 16.82 26.64 -7.61
N GLY A 439 17.97 26.51 -8.32
CA GLY A 439 19.09 27.44 -8.20
C GLY A 439 18.78 28.89 -8.60
N ASP A 440 17.72 29.09 -9.39
CA ASP A 440 17.22 30.39 -9.81
C ASP A 440 16.11 30.93 -8.90
N ASN A 441 15.70 30.15 -7.89
CA ASN A 441 14.65 30.51 -6.94
C ASN A 441 15.19 31.53 -5.92
N PRO A 442 14.72 32.81 -5.94
CA PRO A 442 15.23 33.85 -5.03
C PRO A 442 14.97 33.53 -3.56
N GLN A 443 13.94 32.74 -3.22
CA GLN A 443 13.67 32.37 -1.85
C GLN A 443 14.69 31.36 -1.32
N LEU A 444 15.08 30.35 -2.13
CA LEU A 444 16.14 29.41 -1.78
C LEU A 444 17.53 30.08 -1.67
N LEU A 445 17.77 31.10 -2.47
CA LEU A 445 19.01 31.89 -2.37
C LEU A 445 19.07 32.72 -1.08
N ARG A 446 17.91 33.14 -0.55
CA ARG A 446 17.82 33.96 0.67
C ARG A 446 17.82 33.11 1.97
N LEU A 447 17.61 31.80 1.89
CA LEU A 447 17.60 30.89 3.06
C LEU A 447 18.93 30.88 3.85
N GLY A 448 20.03 31.42 3.29
CA GLY A 448 21.34 31.43 3.95
C GLY A 448 21.49 32.34 5.16
N THR A 449 20.58 33.30 5.41
CA THR A 449 20.80 34.31 6.46
C THR A 449 19.58 34.70 7.31
N PHE A 450 18.33 34.61 6.85
CA PHE A 450 17.19 35.17 7.59
C PHE A 450 16.01 34.23 7.84
N SER A 451 15.74 33.24 6.98
CA SER A 451 14.53 32.45 7.07
C SER A 451 14.58 31.32 8.08
N LEU A 452 15.76 30.79 8.40
CA LEU A 452 15.88 29.72 9.41
C LEU A 452 15.34 30.20 10.78
N ARG A 453 15.66 31.45 11.12
CA ARG A 453 15.20 32.09 12.38
C ARG A 453 13.69 32.34 12.37
N ALA A 454 13.13 32.77 11.24
CA ALA A 454 11.69 33.02 11.09
C ALA A 454 10.89 31.71 11.08
N ILE A 455 11.41 30.67 10.44
CA ILE A 455 10.79 29.33 10.41
C ILE A 455 10.80 28.73 11.82
N ILE A 456 11.94 28.74 12.51
CA ILE A 456 12.06 28.25 13.89
C ILE A 456 11.12 29.06 14.82
N GLN A 457 11.03 30.39 14.63
CA GLN A 457 10.15 31.23 15.43
C GLN A 457 8.67 30.92 15.19
N SER A 458 8.26 30.74 13.93
CA SER A 458 6.89 30.38 13.57
C SER A 458 6.50 28.99 14.09
N GLU A 459 7.44 28.07 14.13
CA GLU A 459 7.26 26.71 14.62
C GLU A 459 7.13 26.68 16.16
N ILE A 460 7.98 27.44 16.86
CA ILE A 460 7.87 27.65 18.31
C ILE A 460 6.51 28.28 18.68
N GLU A 461 6.03 29.23 17.86
CA GLU A 461 4.72 29.84 18.05
C GLU A 461 3.56 28.90 17.72
N ALA A 462 3.72 28.02 16.72
CA ALA A 462 2.73 26.98 16.41
C ALA A 462 2.64 25.93 17.53
N GLN A 463 3.80 25.48 18.04
CA GLN A 463 3.86 24.56 19.18
C GLN A 463 3.27 25.19 20.46
N LYS A 464 3.50 26.47 20.72
CA LYS A 464 2.89 27.19 21.85
C LYS A 464 1.37 27.29 21.72
N ARG A 465 0.89 27.56 20.49
CA ARG A 465 -0.57 27.59 20.21
C ARG A 465 -1.22 26.23 20.42
N GLU A 466 -0.58 25.17 19.97
CA GLU A 466 -1.09 23.80 20.15
C GLU A 466 -1.03 23.37 21.62
N ALA A 467 0.06 23.67 22.34
CA ALA A 467 0.15 23.41 23.78
C ALA A 467 -0.94 24.18 24.56
N GLN A 468 -1.23 25.40 24.16
CA GLN A 468 -2.29 26.22 24.76
C GLN A 468 -3.68 25.68 24.45
N ARG A 469 -3.90 25.16 23.23
CA ARG A 469 -5.13 24.48 22.84
C ARG A 469 -5.37 23.21 23.65
N VAL A 470 -4.32 22.38 23.80
CA VAL A 470 -4.39 21.16 24.63
C VAL A 470 -4.65 21.51 26.11
N ALA A 471 -4.01 22.57 26.64
CA ALA A 471 -4.23 23.02 27.99
C ALA A 471 -5.68 23.55 28.19
N ASN A 472 -6.23 24.27 27.22
CA ASN A 472 -7.62 24.75 27.27
C ASN A 472 -8.61 23.58 27.22
N LEU A 473 -8.38 22.56 26.36
CA LEU A 473 -9.21 21.35 26.31
C LEU A 473 -9.14 20.54 27.62
N ALA A 474 -7.97 20.48 28.26
CA ALA A 474 -7.83 19.87 29.59
C ALA A 474 -8.58 20.64 30.68
N THR A 475 -8.60 21.96 30.59
CA THR A 475 -9.34 22.83 31.54
C THR A 475 -10.85 22.68 31.31
N GLU A 476 -11.32 22.65 30.08
CA GLU A 476 -12.72 22.41 29.72
C GLU A 476 -13.20 21.01 30.18
N SER A 477 -12.36 19.99 30.10
CA SER A 477 -12.71 18.65 30.59
C SER A 477 -12.77 18.61 32.12
N GLN A 478 -11.92 19.37 32.81
CA GLN A 478 -11.98 19.49 34.30
C GLN A 478 -13.21 20.25 34.78
N THR A 479 -13.61 21.32 34.09
CA THR A 479 -14.85 22.03 34.40
C THR A 479 -16.09 21.17 34.17
N LEU A 480 -16.11 20.38 33.09
CA LEU A 480 -17.19 19.42 32.83
C LEU A 480 -17.26 18.30 33.91
N ASP A 481 -16.12 17.87 34.43
CA ASP A 481 -16.07 16.90 35.53
C ASP A 481 -16.49 17.51 36.88
N GLU A 482 -16.20 18.78 37.13
CA GLU A 482 -16.67 19.51 38.30
C GLU A 482 -18.18 19.79 38.25
N ASP A 483 -18.69 20.24 37.11
CA ASP A 483 -20.12 20.42 36.86
C ASP A 483 -20.90 19.10 36.99
N ASN A 484 -20.37 18.00 36.51
CA ASN A 484 -20.95 16.67 36.69
C ASN A 484 -20.92 16.20 38.16
N LYS A 485 -19.90 16.57 38.94
CA LYS A 485 -19.83 16.29 40.38
C LYS A 485 -20.80 17.14 41.19
N GLU A 486 -20.99 18.40 40.81
CA GLU A 486 -22.01 19.26 41.44
C GLU A 486 -23.43 18.82 41.09
N LEU A 487 -23.69 18.41 39.82
CA LEU A 487 -24.97 17.82 39.44
C LEU A 487 -25.26 16.52 40.19
N SER A 488 -24.25 15.66 40.38
CA SER A 488 -24.42 14.41 41.16
C SER A 488 -24.70 14.69 42.64
N LYS A 489 -24.06 15.71 43.24
CA LYS A 489 -24.36 16.16 44.64
C LYS A 489 -25.73 16.80 44.79
N ALA A 490 -26.19 17.53 43.76
CA ALA A 490 -27.54 18.11 43.77
C ALA A 490 -28.64 17.06 43.60
N MET A 491 -28.33 15.94 42.95
CA MET A 491 -29.27 14.81 42.78
C MET A 491 -29.38 13.93 44.01
N ASP A 492 -28.37 13.87 44.90
CA ASP A 492 -28.41 13.10 46.15
C ASP A 492 -29.23 13.80 47.28
N THR A 493 -29.57 15.07 47.09
CA THR A 493 -30.32 15.86 48.13
C THR A 493 -31.83 16.03 47.86
N SER A 494 -32.38 15.46 46.77
CA SER A 494 -33.82 15.52 46.52
C SER A 494 -34.40 14.14 46.22
N SER A 495 -35.35 13.73 47.04
CA SER A 495 -36.19 12.55 46.94
C SER A 495 -36.86 12.41 45.57
N TYR A 496 -36.23 11.64 44.63
CA TYR A 496 -36.82 11.28 43.34
C TYR A 496 -36.52 9.84 42.96
N ASN A 497 -37.03 8.89 43.74
CA ASN A 497 -36.96 7.47 43.40
C ASN A 497 -38.01 6.99 42.36
N SER A 498 -38.75 7.89 41.70
CA SER A 498 -39.79 7.48 40.73
C SER A 498 -39.53 7.86 39.26
N LEU A 499 -38.51 8.63 38.95
CA LEU A 499 -38.21 9.06 37.57
C LEU A 499 -36.97 8.39 36.95
N THR A 500 -36.14 7.73 37.75
CA THR A 500 -34.90 7.09 37.28
C THR A 500 -35.11 5.80 36.48
N ASN A 501 -36.25 5.10 36.70
CA ASN A 501 -36.52 3.86 35.92
C ASN A 501 -37.05 4.13 34.51
N LYS A 502 -37.60 5.28 34.20
CA LYS A 502 -38.03 5.65 32.83
C LYS A 502 -36.91 6.24 31.97
N ARG A 503 -35.88 6.84 32.57
CA ARG A 503 -34.73 7.37 31.80
C ARG A 503 -33.65 6.34 31.54
N LYS A 504 -33.47 5.31 32.36
CA LYS A 504 -32.53 4.23 32.07
C LYS A 504 -32.94 3.39 30.87
N GLN A 505 -34.23 3.29 30.54
CA GLN A 505 -34.69 2.62 29.33
C GLN A 505 -34.55 3.43 28.03
N ALA A 506 -34.45 4.76 28.13
CA ALA A 506 -34.31 5.63 26.95
C ALA A 506 -32.84 5.85 26.51
N TYR A 507 -31.86 5.59 27.37
CA TYR A 507 -30.43 5.74 27.04
C TYR A 507 -29.70 4.44 26.69
N SER A 508 -30.36 3.30 26.80
CA SER A 508 -29.77 2.00 26.38
C SER A 508 -29.90 1.71 24.89
N THR A 509 -30.55 2.59 24.10
CA THR A 509 -30.78 2.37 22.66
C THR A 509 -30.05 3.34 21.73
N GLN A 510 -29.15 4.18 22.25
CA GLN A 510 -28.32 5.05 21.40
C GLN A 510 -26.92 5.20 22.00
N ALA A 511 -26.12 4.14 21.93
CA ALA A 511 -24.67 4.29 21.94
C ALA A 511 -24.19 4.05 20.49
N PRO A 512 -23.60 5.03 19.84
CA PRO A 512 -22.88 4.75 18.60
C PRO A 512 -21.60 4.02 18.96
N ASN A 513 -21.48 2.77 18.52
CA ASN A 513 -20.20 2.10 18.40
C ASN A 513 -19.34 2.87 17.39
N SER A 514 -18.44 3.68 17.90
CA SER A 514 -17.35 4.22 17.10
C SER A 514 -16.22 4.65 18.01
N LEU A 515 -15.41 3.68 18.41
CA LEU A 515 -14.05 3.92 18.92
C LEU A 515 -13.32 2.57 19.03
N SER A 516 -13.02 1.99 17.85
CA SER A 516 -11.94 1.02 17.72
C SER A 516 -11.65 0.83 16.22
N ALA A 517 -11.04 1.79 15.60
CA ALA A 517 -10.28 1.62 14.37
C ALA A 517 -9.39 2.84 14.21
N LEU A 518 -8.26 2.80 14.86
CA LEU A 518 -7.04 3.48 14.48
C LEU A 518 -5.90 2.52 14.70
#